data_f4b8fd238e35455730561c5b0dbad4b8
#
_entry.id   f4b8fd238e35455730561c5b0dbad4b8
#
_cell.length_a   1.000
_cell.length_b   1.000
_cell.length_c   1.000
_cell.angle_alpha   90.00
_cell.angle_beta   90.00
_cell.angle_gamma   90.00
#
_symmetry.space_group_name_H-M   'P 1'
#
loop_
_entity.id
_entity.type
_entity.pdbx_description
1 polymer ?
#
loop_
_entity_poly.entity_id
_entity_poly.type
_entity_poly.pdbx_seq_one_letter_code
_entity_poly.pdbx_strand_id
1 'polypeptide(L)'
;GHADIAESSVMLFLHPELVKKEKAEKGFTAELNETVIQKIIDEGFHTVTPNGILGDARGMSKEIGEKCLSVLADVIADYFKNV
;
A
#
# COMPACT_ATOMS: atom_id res chain seq x y z
N GLY A 1 -3.07 3.39 -3.36
CA GLY A 1 -3.42 2.92 -2.08
C GLY A 1 -2.48 3.30 -0.96
N HIS A 2 -2.92 3.03 0.20
CA HIS A 2 -2.15 3.26 1.42
C HIS A 2 -2.40 2.11 2.37
N ALA A 3 -1.33 1.51 2.91
CA ALA A 3 -1.39 0.35 3.78
C ALA A 3 -2.19 -0.82 3.16
N ASP A 4 -2.24 -0.88 1.85
CA ASP A 4 -2.95 -1.92 1.09
C ASP A 4 -2.09 -3.18 0.89
N ILE A 5 -2.54 -4.07 0.01
CA ILE A 5 -1.86 -5.35 -0.22
C ILE A 5 -0.41 -5.16 -0.71
N ALA A 6 -0.15 -4.18 -1.59
CA ALA A 6 1.19 -3.98 -2.14
C ALA A 6 2.17 -3.47 -1.07
N GLU A 7 1.84 -2.38 -0.41
CA GLU A 7 2.66 -1.78 0.63
C GLU A 7 2.86 -2.73 1.81
N SER A 8 1.78 -3.37 2.26
CA SER A 8 1.82 -4.33 3.36
C SER A 8 2.67 -5.56 3.01
N SER A 9 2.58 -6.02 1.76
CA SER A 9 3.37 -7.17 1.30
C SER A 9 4.86 -6.84 1.24
N VAL A 10 5.21 -5.62 0.80
CA VAL A 10 6.62 -5.17 0.80
C VAL A 10 7.16 -5.15 2.22
N MET A 11 6.40 -4.61 3.17
CA MET A 11 6.80 -4.59 4.58
C MET A 11 6.94 -6.01 5.14
N LEU A 12 6.01 -6.91 4.78
CA LEU A 12 6.06 -8.31 5.21
C LEU A 12 7.30 -9.02 4.67
N PHE A 13 7.73 -8.70 3.45
CA PHE A 13 8.94 -9.26 2.86
C PHE A 13 10.21 -8.73 3.55
N LEU A 14 10.28 -7.41 3.78
CA LEU A 14 11.47 -6.77 4.33
C LEU A 14 11.61 -6.95 5.85
N HIS A 15 10.52 -6.81 6.57
CA HIS A 15 10.49 -6.82 8.04
C HIS A 15 9.24 -7.54 8.56
N PRO A 16 9.17 -8.86 8.40
CA PRO A 16 7.98 -9.61 8.82
C PRO A 16 7.63 -9.46 10.30
N GLU A 17 8.63 -9.20 11.14
CA GLU A 17 8.45 -9.00 12.57
C GLU A 17 7.66 -7.73 12.92
N LEU A 18 7.57 -6.78 12.00
CA LEU A 18 6.83 -5.52 12.20
C LEU A 18 5.40 -5.60 11.68
N VAL A 19 5.03 -6.67 10.99
CA VAL A 19 3.71 -6.78 10.35
C VAL A 19 2.82 -7.72 11.14
N LYS A 20 1.65 -7.22 11.55
CA LYS A 20 0.60 -8.01 12.21
C LYS A 20 -0.37 -8.51 11.17
N LYS A 21 0.04 -9.56 10.44
CA LYS A 21 -0.73 -10.11 9.31
C LYS A 21 -2.16 -10.52 9.71
N GLU A 22 -2.34 -10.98 10.93
CA GLU A 22 -3.64 -11.40 11.45
C GLU A 22 -4.62 -10.24 11.62
N LYS A 23 -4.13 -9.00 11.56
CA LYS A 23 -4.96 -7.79 11.62
C LYS A 23 -5.25 -7.18 10.25
N ALA A 24 -4.89 -7.87 9.18
CA ALA A 24 -5.15 -7.39 7.83
C ALA A 24 -6.65 -7.27 7.58
N GLU A 25 -7.07 -6.10 7.08
CA GLU A 25 -8.47 -5.79 6.84
C GLU A 25 -8.65 -5.12 5.48
N LYS A 26 -9.89 -5.12 5.02
CA LYS A 26 -10.32 -4.29 3.91
C LYS A 26 -10.59 -2.89 4.45
N GLY A 27 -10.06 -1.88 3.77
CA GLY A 27 -10.33 -0.48 4.08
C GLY A 27 -11.22 0.17 3.03
N PHE A 28 -10.93 1.43 2.72
CA PHE A 28 -11.65 2.18 1.70
C PHE A 28 -11.19 1.71 0.31
N THR A 29 -12.11 1.15 -0.48
CA THR A 29 -11.82 0.61 -1.81
C THR A 29 -12.53 1.34 -2.95
N ALA A 30 -13.31 2.38 -2.65
CA ALA A 30 -13.94 3.19 -3.68
C ALA A 30 -12.90 4.09 -4.36
N GLU A 31 -13.30 4.77 -5.44
CA GLU A 31 -12.40 5.62 -6.21
C GLU A 31 -11.87 6.79 -5.39
N LEU A 32 -10.56 7.03 -5.46
CA LEU A 32 -9.91 8.19 -4.84
C LEU A 32 -9.99 9.37 -5.79
N ASN A 33 -11.17 9.98 -5.88
CA ASN A 33 -11.38 11.18 -6.69
C ASN A 33 -10.95 12.44 -5.92
N GLU A 34 -11.00 13.59 -6.57
CA GLU A 34 -10.60 14.87 -5.97
C GLU A 34 -11.39 15.20 -4.72
N THR A 35 -12.68 14.87 -4.69
CA THR A 35 -13.55 15.13 -3.54
C THR A 35 -13.10 14.36 -2.32
N VAL A 36 -12.76 13.06 -2.50
CA VAL A 36 -12.27 12.20 -1.42
C VAL A 36 -10.91 12.67 -0.93
N ILE A 37 -10.01 13.01 -1.85
CA ILE A 37 -8.67 13.51 -1.51
C ILE A 37 -8.78 14.80 -0.71
N GLN A 38 -9.63 15.72 -1.15
CA GLN A 38 -9.85 16.99 -0.44
C GLN A 38 -10.40 16.76 0.96
N LYS A 39 -11.31 15.80 1.12
CA LYS A 39 -11.85 15.43 2.42
C LYS A 39 -10.75 14.91 3.36
N ILE A 40 -9.84 14.09 2.83
CA ILE A 40 -8.70 13.59 3.61
C ILE A 40 -7.82 14.75 4.07
N ILE A 41 -7.52 15.70 3.18
CA ILE A 41 -6.70 16.87 3.50
C ILE A 41 -7.36 17.74 4.57
N ASP A 42 -8.65 18.01 4.42
CA ASP A 42 -9.38 18.94 5.28
C ASP A 42 -9.78 18.34 6.63
N GLU A 43 -10.15 17.06 6.65
CA GLU A 43 -10.78 16.41 7.81
C GLU A 43 -9.99 15.22 8.36
N GLY A 44 -8.98 14.74 7.64
CA GLY A 44 -8.12 13.63 8.05
C GLY A 44 -8.54 12.27 7.47
N PHE A 45 -7.62 11.32 7.49
CA PHE A 45 -7.81 9.97 6.97
C PHE A 45 -8.99 9.24 7.61
N HIS A 46 -9.17 9.43 8.91
CA HIS A 46 -10.20 8.70 9.68
C HIS A 46 -11.63 8.96 9.20
N THR A 47 -11.88 10.08 8.52
CA THR A 47 -13.21 10.40 8.00
C THR A 47 -13.58 9.59 6.76
N VAL A 48 -12.56 9.06 6.07
CA VAL A 48 -12.71 8.27 4.85
C VAL A 48 -12.47 6.79 5.14
N THR A 49 -11.45 6.50 5.95
CA THR A 49 -11.10 5.13 6.31
C THR A 49 -10.79 5.04 7.80
N PRO A 50 -11.74 4.54 8.61
CA PRO A 50 -11.53 4.41 10.05
C PRO A 50 -10.33 3.54 10.45
N ASN A 51 -9.98 2.53 9.65
CA ASN A 51 -8.82 1.68 9.92
C ASN A 51 -7.53 2.18 9.27
N GLY A 52 -7.57 3.31 8.56
CA GLY A 52 -6.40 3.91 7.94
C GLY A 52 -5.95 3.28 6.63
N ILE A 53 -6.65 2.25 6.13
CA ILE A 53 -6.28 1.53 4.92
C ILE A 53 -7.01 2.13 3.72
N LEU A 54 -6.25 2.60 2.73
CA LEU A 54 -6.78 3.02 1.43
C LEU A 54 -6.54 1.87 0.44
N GLY A 55 -7.47 0.94 0.41
CA GLY A 55 -7.40 -0.28 -0.37
C GLY A 55 -7.77 -1.48 0.49
N ASP A 56 -7.18 -2.62 0.21
CA ASP A 56 -7.44 -3.87 0.91
C ASP A 56 -6.11 -4.54 1.27
N ALA A 57 -5.86 -4.73 2.56
CA ALA A 57 -4.61 -5.34 3.04
C ALA A 57 -4.70 -6.86 3.13
N ARG A 58 -5.88 -7.43 2.95
CA ARG A 58 -6.06 -8.90 3.01
C ARG A 58 -5.36 -9.56 1.83
N GLY A 59 -4.80 -10.72 2.05
CA GLY A 59 -4.07 -11.47 1.02
C GLY A 59 -2.62 -11.06 0.87
N MET A 60 -2.09 -10.19 1.72
CA MET A 60 -0.68 -9.84 1.67
C MET A 60 0.21 -11.08 1.77
N SER A 61 1.34 -11.07 1.07
CA SER A 61 2.31 -12.16 1.11
C SER A 61 3.73 -11.65 0.87
N LYS A 62 4.71 -12.41 1.35
CA LYS A 62 6.13 -12.11 1.08
C LYS A 62 6.43 -12.17 -0.40
N GLU A 63 5.79 -13.10 -1.13
CA GLU A 63 5.97 -13.29 -2.56
C GLU A 63 5.51 -12.05 -3.35
N ILE A 64 4.37 -11.49 -2.98
CA ILE A 64 3.88 -10.24 -3.57
C ILE A 64 4.86 -9.11 -3.29
N GLY A 65 5.35 -9.01 -2.06
CA GLY A 65 6.31 -7.98 -1.67
C GLY A 65 7.61 -8.07 -2.45
N GLU A 66 8.16 -9.25 -2.58
CA GLU A 66 9.38 -9.50 -3.37
C GLU A 66 9.17 -9.11 -4.82
N LYS A 67 8.03 -9.49 -5.41
CA LYS A 67 7.69 -9.15 -6.79
C LYS A 67 7.59 -7.64 -6.99
N CYS A 68 6.94 -6.93 -6.09
CA CYS A 68 6.83 -5.47 -6.15
C CYS A 68 8.18 -4.80 -6.13
N LEU A 69 9.08 -5.24 -5.25
CA LEU A 69 10.43 -4.69 -5.16
C LEU A 69 11.26 -5.00 -6.40
N SER A 70 11.14 -6.21 -6.93
CA SER A 70 11.85 -6.62 -8.15
C SER A 70 11.44 -5.76 -9.34
N VAL A 71 10.15 -5.53 -9.53
CA VAL A 71 9.65 -4.69 -10.61
C VAL A 71 10.11 -3.24 -10.43
N LEU A 72 10.05 -2.72 -9.21
CA LEU A 72 10.51 -1.36 -8.91
C LEU A 72 12.00 -1.20 -9.18
N ALA A 73 12.82 -2.18 -8.78
CA ALA A 73 14.25 -2.17 -9.03
C ALA A 73 14.56 -2.16 -10.52
N ASP A 74 13.82 -2.94 -11.31
CA ASP A 74 14.00 -2.98 -12.77
C ASP A 74 13.66 -1.64 -13.41
N VAL A 75 12.58 -1.00 -12.97
CA VAL A 75 12.17 0.32 -13.46
C VAL A 75 13.24 1.37 -13.16
N ILE A 76 13.78 1.37 -11.95
CA ILE A 76 14.84 2.30 -11.55
C ILE A 76 16.11 2.04 -12.35
N ALA A 77 16.51 0.78 -12.52
CA ALA A 77 17.69 0.41 -13.28
C ALA A 77 17.58 0.84 -14.75
N ASP A 78 16.41 0.64 -15.35
CA ASP A 78 16.15 1.07 -16.73
C ASP A 78 16.24 2.59 -16.87
N TYR A 79 15.70 3.33 -15.92
CA TYR A 79 15.80 4.79 -15.91
C TYR A 79 17.27 5.22 -15.96
N PHE A 80 18.11 4.67 -15.10
CA PHE A 80 19.53 5.06 -15.04
C PHE A 80 20.34 4.59 -16.25
N LYS A 81 19.92 3.54 -16.93
CA LYS A 81 20.55 3.10 -18.18
C LYS A 81 20.37 4.11 -19.31
N ASN A 82 19.27 4.84 -19.31
CA ASN A 82 18.86 5.73 -20.39
C ASN A 82 19.15 7.21 -20.11
N VAL A 83 19.87 7.48 -19.06
CA VAL A 83 20.24 8.86 -18.66
C VAL A 83 21.63 9.27 -19.18
#